data_01554bfcee720c9add127113854c64e4
#
_entry.id   01554bfcee720c9add127113854c64e4
#
_cell.length_a   1.000
_cell.length_b   1.000
_cell.length_c   1.000
_cell.angle_alpha   90.00
_cell.angle_beta   90.00
_cell.angle_gamma   90.00
#
_symmetry.space_group_name_H-M   'P 1'
#
loop_
_entity.id
_entity.type
_entity.pdbx_description
1 polymer ?
#
loop_
_entity_poly.entity_id
_entity_poly.type
_entity_poly.pdbx_seq_one_letter_code
_entity_poly.pdbx_strand_id
1 'polypeptide(L)'
;RIMVEEMWPRYGSFPGFNPIVELSLTFHNGVVGANGQRQAMFLENVSGFAERILRNFNLTSTDTALIISSSGTNIVPVEMAEAFQRKNIKVVSIITKEHSNASDSKRADGKKLADFSDLVFDTGAPAGDAMVYIPGLETPVAPGSTLGGVLIVNCIKAELARILTEAGHPLKVLTASCLVGSEKATELFESAYDEHAQRLAKLYENAGKK
;
A
#
# COMPACT_ATOMS: atom_id res chain seq x y z
N ARG A 1 -4.36 -1.69 4.18
CA ARG A 1 -5.62 -1.55 3.46
C ARG A 1 -5.98 -0.07 3.25
N ILE A 2 -6.27 0.71 4.30
CA ILE A 2 -6.73 2.12 4.18
C ILE A 2 -5.78 2.95 3.29
N MET A 3 -4.48 2.86 3.49
CA MET A 3 -3.49 3.59 2.70
C MET A 3 -3.48 3.16 1.22
N VAL A 4 -3.74 1.90 0.91
CA VAL A 4 -3.87 1.43 -0.48
C VAL A 4 -5.13 2.02 -1.12
N GLU A 5 -6.25 2.03 -0.41
CA GLU A 5 -7.51 2.65 -0.87
C GLU A 5 -7.36 4.17 -1.03
N GLU A 6 -6.58 4.83 -0.14
CA GLU A 6 -6.28 6.26 -0.25
C GLU A 6 -5.50 6.60 -1.53
N MET A 7 -4.71 5.67 -2.08
CA MET A 7 -3.95 5.87 -3.32
C MET A 7 -4.77 5.61 -4.59
N TRP A 8 -5.98 5.07 -4.49
CA TRP A 8 -6.85 4.89 -5.65
C TRP A 8 -7.35 6.23 -6.21
N PRO A 9 -7.86 6.23 -7.47
CA PRO A 9 -8.52 7.40 -8.03
C PRO A 9 -9.69 7.84 -7.13
N ARG A 10 -9.60 9.06 -6.65
CA ARG A 10 -10.61 9.75 -5.84
C ARG A 10 -10.40 11.26 -5.97
N TYR A 11 -11.29 12.08 -5.44
CA TYR A 11 -11.09 13.53 -5.46
C TYR A 11 -9.75 13.94 -4.84
N GLY A 12 -8.97 14.72 -5.60
CA GLY A 12 -7.60 15.10 -5.25
C GLY A 12 -6.54 14.04 -5.55
N SER A 13 -6.91 12.94 -6.20
CA SER A 13 -6.00 11.87 -6.61
C SER A 13 -6.05 11.65 -8.13
N PHE A 14 -5.19 10.78 -8.63
CA PHE A 14 -5.01 10.50 -10.05
C PHE A 14 -4.68 9.02 -10.28
N PRO A 15 -4.91 8.47 -11.49
CA PRO A 15 -4.50 7.11 -11.85
C PRO A 15 -2.97 6.96 -11.87
N GLY A 16 -2.49 5.76 -11.55
CA GLY A 16 -1.05 5.44 -11.58
C GLY A 16 -0.61 4.49 -10.48
N PHE A 17 -1.43 4.37 -9.44
CA PHE A 17 -1.22 3.41 -8.36
C PHE A 17 -2.11 2.19 -8.60
N ASN A 18 -1.48 1.04 -8.84
CA ASN A 18 -2.18 -0.20 -9.17
C ASN A 18 -2.11 -1.14 -7.96
N PRO A 19 -3.24 -1.44 -7.30
CA PRO A 19 -3.23 -2.26 -6.10
C PRO A 19 -2.95 -3.72 -6.43
N ILE A 20 -2.12 -4.36 -5.62
CA ILE A 20 -2.04 -5.81 -5.53
C ILE A 20 -3.02 -6.24 -4.47
N VAL A 21 -4.13 -6.85 -4.89
CA VAL A 21 -5.25 -7.23 -4.02
C VAL A 21 -5.30 -8.74 -3.87
N GLU A 22 -5.29 -9.17 -2.61
CA GLU A 22 -5.68 -10.52 -2.20
C GLU A 22 -6.88 -10.38 -1.27
N LEU A 23 -8.03 -10.91 -1.67
CA LEU A 23 -9.31 -10.68 -0.98
C LEU A 23 -9.29 -11.11 0.48
N SER A 24 -8.65 -12.24 0.79
CA SER A 24 -8.53 -12.75 2.15
C SER A 24 -7.71 -11.85 3.07
N LEU A 25 -6.82 -11.02 2.53
CA LEU A 25 -6.03 -10.04 3.26
C LEU A 25 -6.61 -8.62 3.19
N THR A 26 -7.32 -8.28 2.12
CA THR A 26 -7.79 -6.91 1.86
C THR A 26 -9.21 -6.68 2.35
N PHE A 27 -10.14 -7.56 1.98
CA PHE A 27 -11.57 -7.44 2.30
C PHE A 27 -12.04 -8.51 3.30
N HIS A 28 -11.17 -8.94 4.17
CA HIS A 28 -11.38 -10.06 5.07
C HIS A 28 -12.68 -9.95 5.89
N ASN A 29 -13.00 -8.78 6.44
CA ASN A 29 -14.24 -8.61 7.21
C ASN A 29 -15.50 -8.66 6.34
N GLY A 30 -15.45 -8.14 5.12
CA GLY A 30 -16.56 -8.20 4.17
C GLY A 30 -16.79 -9.60 3.59
N VAL A 31 -15.73 -10.40 3.47
CA VAL A 31 -15.78 -11.76 2.88
C VAL A 31 -15.98 -12.84 3.94
N VAL A 32 -15.30 -12.75 5.07
CA VAL A 32 -15.24 -13.80 6.10
C VAL A 32 -16.01 -13.42 7.39
N GLY A 33 -16.49 -12.18 7.49
CA GLY A 33 -17.20 -11.66 8.65
C GLY A 33 -16.29 -11.43 9.86
N ALA A 34 -16.83 -11.65 11.07
CA ALA A 34 -16.12 -11.34 12.32
C ALA A 34 -14.80 -12.10 12.53
N ASN A 35 -14.61 -13.23 11.86
CA ASN A 35 -13.35 -13.99 11.93
C ASN A 35 -12.30 -13.53 10.92
N GLY A 36 -12.65 -12.61 10.01
CA GLY A 36 -11.79 -12.21 8.90
C GLY A 36 -10.44 -11.63 9.33
N GLN A 37 -10.41 -10.80 10.36
CA GLN A 37 -9.18 -10.24 10.89
C GLN A 37 -8.22 -11.32 11.42
N ARG A 38 -8.72 -12.32 12.13
CA ARG A 38 -7.91 -13.43 12.63
C ARG A 38 -7.31 -14.25 11.49
N GLN A 39 -8.11 -14.51 10.45
CA GLN A 39 -7.67 -15.21 9.25
C GLN A 39 -6.60 -14.42 8.49
N ALA A 40 -6.80 -13.12 8.29
CA ALA A 40 -5.84 -12.26 7.61
C ALA A 40 -4.50 -12.23 8.35
N MET A 41 -4.51 -12.06 9.66
CA MET A 41 -3.29 -12.09 10.48
C MET A 41 -2.58 -13.43 10.45
N PHE A 42 -3.31 -14.55 10.36
CA PHE A 42 -2.71 -15.87 10.15
C PHE A 42 -2.07 -15.96 8.77
N LEU A 43 -2.80 -15.60 7.69
CA LEU A 43 -2.33 -15.69 6.32
C LEU A 43 -1.11 -14.81 6.03
N GLU A 44 -1.00 -13.65 6.67
CA GLU A 44 0.17 -12.78 6.56
C GLU A 44 1.48 -13.43 7.03
N ASN A 45 1.39 -14.55 7.75
CA ASN A 45 2.53 -15.30 8.27
C ASN A 45 2.73 -16.67 7.60
N VAL A 46 2.04 -16.94 6.50
CA VAL A 46 2.20 -18.17 5.71
C VAL A 46 3.29 -17.97 4.67
N SER A 47 4.42 -18.66 4.84
CA SER A 47 5.53 -18.63 3.87
C SER A 47 5.11 -19.21 2.52
N GLY A 48 5.59 -18.58 1.43
CA GLY A 48 5.23 -18.92 0.05
C GLY A 48 3.90 -18.31 -0.42
N PHE A 49 3.11 -17.71 0.46
CA PHE A 49 1.85 -17.07 0.07
C PHE A 49 2.07 -15.83 -0.79
N ALA A 50 3.13 -15.07 -0.55
CA ALA A 50 3.52 -13.93 -1.37
C ALA A 50 3.71 -14.32 -2.84
N GLU A 51 4.40 -15.43 -3.12
CA GLU A 51 4.62 -15.93 -4.48
C GLU A 51 3.30 -16.28 -5.17
N ARG A 52 2.37 -16.92 -4.45
CA ARG A 52 1.03 -17.25 -4.95
C ARG A 52 0.25 -16.01 -5.36
N ILE A 53 0.29 -14.96 -4.54
CA ILE A 53 -0.35 -13.68 -4.85
C ILE A 53 0.29 -13.05 -6.07
N LEU A 54 1.61 -12.88 -6.08
CA LEU A 54 2.34 -12.17 -7.13
C LEU A 54 2.29 -12.89 -8.49
N ARG A 55 2.03 -14.19 -8.52
CA ARG A 55 1.85 -14.95 -9.77
C ARG A 55 0.70 -14.44 -10.63
N ASN A 56 -0.28 -13.79 -10.03
CA ASN A 56 -1.44 -13.26 -10.74
C ASN A 56 -1.18 -11.93 -11.45
N PHE A 57 0.00 -11.33 -11.26
CA PHE A 57 0.28 -9.98 -11.73
C PHE A 57 1.44 -9.95 -12.73
N ASN A 58 1.27 -9.14 -13.78
CA ASN A 58 2.30 -8.85 -14.76
C ASN A 58 3.18 -7.71 -14.25
N LEU A 59 4.31 -8.07 -13.61
CA LEU A 59 5.23 -7.15 -12.96
C LEU A 59 6.52 -7.06 -13.77
N THR A 60 6.98 -5.83 -14.01
CA THR A 60 8.16 -5.52 -14.82
C THR A 60 9.18 -4.69 -14.05
N SER A 61 10.42 -4.65 -14.51
CA SER A 61 11.49 -3.85 -13.90
C SER A 61 11.28 -2.33 -13.99
N THR A 62 10.28 -1.88 -14.74
CA THR A 62 9.88 -0.47 -14.82
C THR A 62 8.87 -0.08 -13.74
N ASP A 63 8.34 -1.06 -13.00
CA ASP A 63 7.45 -0.81 -11.88
C ASP A 63 8.23 -0.40 -10.63
N THR A 64 7.54 0.25 -9.71
CA THR A 64 8.00 0.49 -8.34
C THR A 64 6.97 -0.10 -7.38
N ALA A 65 7.41 -0.95 -6.46
CA ALA A 65 6.55 -1.53 -5.45
C ALA A 65 6.48 -0.62 -4.22
N LEU A 66 5.27 -0.33 -3.73
CA LEU A 66 5.05 0.30 -2.44
C LEU A 66 4.41 -0.71 -1.49
N ILE A 67 5.14 -1.06 -0.43
CA ILE A 67 4.69 -2.03 0.57
C ILE A 67 4.49 -1.32 1.91
N ILE A 68 3.33 -1.53 2.52
CA ILE A 68 2.95 -0.87 3.76
C ILE A 68 2.71 -1.92 4.84
N SER A 69 3.53 -1.89 5.88
CA SER A 69 3.43 -2.83 7.00
C SER A 69 3.93 -2.17 8.29
N SER A 70 3.08 -2.02 9.29
CA SER A 70 3.44 -1.31 10.53
C SER A 70 4.71 -1.87 11.19
N SER A 71 4.75 -3.16 11.50
CA SER A 71 5.95 -3.79 12.08
C SER A 71 7.03 -4.12 11.05
N GLY A 72 6.65 -4.34 9.79
CA GLY A 72 7.57 -4.83 8.75
C GLY A 72 8.13 -6.23 9.01
N THR A 73 7.52 -7.02 9.90
CA THR A 73 8.05 -8.34 10.34
C THR A 73 7.23 -9.53 9.84
N ASN A 74 5.99 -9.33 9.37
CA ASN A 74 5.15 -10.40 8.87
C ASN A 74 5.73 -10.99 7.57
N ILE A 75 5.60 -12.31 7.41
CA ILE A 75 6.28 -13.08 6.36
C ILE A 75 5.88 -12.60 4.95
N VAL A 76 4.58 -12.47 4.67
CA VAL A 76 4.09 -12.13 3.34
C VAL A 76 4.62 -10.80 2.81
N PRO A 77 4.53 -9.65 3.52
CA PRO A 77 5.10 -8.40 3.02
C PRO A 77 6.62 -8.44 2.84
N VAL A 78 7.35 -9.20 3.66
CA VAL A 78 8.81 -9.34 3.52
C VAL A 78 9.15 -10.20 2.29
N GLU A 79 8.47 -11.33 2.10
CA GLU A 79 8.63 -12.17 0.90
C GLU A 79 8.22 -11.44 -0.39
N MET A 80 7.20 -10.59 -0.34
CA MET A 80 6.84 -9.72 -1.47
C MET A 80 7.98 -8.77 -1.84
N ALA A 81 8.56 -8.08 -0.86
CA ALA A 81 9.69 -7.18 -1.10
C ALA A 81 10.88 -7.92 -1.74
N GLU A 82 11.24 -9.07 -1.18
CA GLU A 82 12.29 -9.91 -1.74
C GLU A 82 11.98 -10.37 -3.17
N ALA A 83 10.73 -10.75 -3.46
CA ALA A 83 10.32 -11.16 -4.79
C ALA A 83 10.36 -10.00 -5.82
N PHE A 84 10.04 -8.77 -5.40
CA PHE A 84 10.20 -7.58 -6.23
C PHE A 84 11.67 -7.30 -6.53
N GLN A 85 12.54 -7.35 -5.53
CA GLN A 85 13.99 -7.16 -5.75
C GLN A 85 14.57 -8.19 -6.70
N ARG A 86 14.17 -9.47 -6.60
CA ARG A 86 14.60 -10.53 -7.55
C ARG A 86 14.21 -10.23 -9.01
N LYS A 87 13.20 -9.39 -9.23
CA LYS A 87 12.75 -8.91 -10.55
C LYS A 87 13.35 -7.55 -10.95
N ASN A 88 14.30 -7.03 -10.18
CA ASN A 88 14.86 -5.68 -10.33
C ASN A 88 13.80 -4.56 -10.23
N ILE A 89 12.74 -4.78 -9.48
CA ILE A 89 11.71 -3.79 -9.16
C ILE A 89 12.14 -3.06 -7.89
N LYS A 90 12.14 -1.74 -7.93
CA LYS A 90 12.44 -0.91 -6.77
C LYS A 90 11.37 -1.07 -5.70
N VAL A 91 11.79 -1.17 -4.44
CA VAL A 91 10.92 -1.35 -3.30
C VAL A 91 10.96 -0.12 -2.40
N VAL A 92 9.82 0.50 -2.24
CA VAL A 92 9.56 1.55 -1.25
C VAL A 92 8.71 0.94 -0.14
N SER A 93 9.06 1.17 1.11
CA SER A 93 8.23 0.70 2.22
C SER A 93 7.80 1.84 3.14
N ILE A 94 6.61 1.68 3.72
CA ILE A 94 6.11 2.51 4.82
C ILE A 94 5.98 1.61 6.04
N ILE A 95 6.75 1.89 7.08
CA ILE A 95 6.74 1.13 8.34
C ILE A 95 6.64 2.10 9.53
N THR A 96 6.42 1.55 10.71
CA THR A 96 6.63 2.26 11.98
C THR A 96 7.97 1.79 12.53
N LYS A 97 9.01 2.62 12.44
CA LYS A 97 10.38 2.22 12.82
C LYS A 97 10.50 1.77 14.26
N GLU A 98 9.90 2.51 15.19
CA GLU A 98 9.93 2.10 16.61
C GLU A 98 9.29 0.72 16.81
N HIS A 99 8.12 0.48 16.19
CA HIS A 99 7.44 -0.82 16.28
C HIS A 99 8.26 -1.93 15.61
N SER A 100 8.87 -1.65 14.46
CA SER A 100 9.74 -2.59 13.76
C SER A 100 10.97 -2.96 14.58
N ASN A 101 11.59 -1.98 15.24
CA ASN A 101 12.77 -2.21 16.09
C ASN A 101 12.42 -3.01 17.33
N ALA A 102 11.25 -2.79 17.91
CA ALA A 102 10.76 -3.51 19.10
C ALA A 102 10.18 -4.91 18.79
N SER A 103 10.07 -5.30 17.53
CA SER A 103 9.47 -6.57 17.09
C SER A 103 10.53 -7.49 16.51
N ASP A 104 10.49 -8.78 16.84
CA ASP A 104 11.35 -9.78 16.19
C ASP A 104 10.87 -10.12 14.78
N SER A 105 11.82 -10.45 13.90
CA SER A 105 11.50 -10.99 12.59
C SER A 105 10.80 -12.35 12.73
N LYS A 106 9.80 -12.59 11.89
CA LYS A 106 9.11 -13.88 11.82
C LYS A 106 9.72 -14.83 10.78
N ARG A 107 10.77 -14.38 10.09
CA ARG A 107 11.54 -15.20 9.15
C ARG A 107 12.74 -15.84 9.85
N ALA A 108 13.10 -17.03 9.39
CA ALA A 108 14.24 -17.76 9.95
C ALA A 108 15.59 -17.06 9.69
N ASP A 109 15.69 -16.24 8.63
CA ASP A 109 16.89 -15.47 8.30
C ASP A 109 17.03 -14.16 9.10
N GLY A 110 16.08 -13.85 9.97
CA GLY A 110 16.05 -12.64 10.80
C GLY A 110 15.75 -11.35 10.04
N LYS A 111 15.53 -11.39 8.73
CA LYS A 111 15.29 -10.20 7.91
C LYS A 111 13.87 -9.66 8.03
N LYS A 112 13.75 -8.34 7.90
CA LYS A 112 12.51 -7.58 7.95
C LYS A 112 12.26 -6.85 6.62
N LEU A 113 11.13 -6.21 6.47
CA LEU A 113 10.76 -5.47 5.25
C LEU A 113 11.78 -4.40 4.87
N ALA A 114 12.32 -3.68 5.87
CA ALA A 114 13.32 -2.64 5.64
C ALA A 114 14.62 -3.18 4.98
N ASP A 115 14.99 -4.44 5.23
CA ASP A 115 16.20 -5.06 4.65
C ASP A 115 16.07 -5.33 3.14
N PHE A 116 14.85 -5.31 2.62
CA PHE A 116 14.53 -5.49 1.21
C PHE A 116 13.97 -4.22 0.56
N SER A 117 14.15 -3.06 1.20
CA SER A 117 13.60 -1.79 0.70
C SER A 117 14.71 -0.85 0.26
N ASP A 118 14.57 -0.28 -0.96
CA ASP A 118 15.45 0.79 -1.46
C ASP A 118 15.21 2.10 -0.72
N LEU A 119 13.97 2.33 -0.28
CA LEU A 119 13.57 3.52 0.48
C LEU A 119 12.55 3.14 1.55
N VAL A 120 12.74 3.68 2.75
CA VAL A 120 11.88 3.41 3.91
C VAL A 120 11.32 4.72 4.45
N PHE A 121 10.00 4.86 4.46
CA PHE A 121 9.29 5.92 5.16
C PHE A 121 8.84 5.43 6.54
N ASP A 122 8.96 6.31 7.52
CA ASP A 122 8.54 6.06 8.90
C ASP A 122 7.23 6.79 9.20
N THR A 123 6.23 6.09 9.72
CA THR A 123 4.96 6.70 10.11
C THR A 123 5.09 7.62 11.31
N GLY A 124 6.17 7.50 12.10
CA GLY A 124 6.38 8.25 13.34
C GLY A 124 5.50 7.80 14.52
N ALA A 125 4.75 6.69 14.37
CA ALA A 125 3.97 6.16 15.48
C ALA A 125 4.88 5.44 16.50
N PRO A 126 4.47 5.32 17.78
CA PRO A 126 5.25 4.63 18.82
C PRO A 126 5.23 3.11 18.62
N ALA A 127 6.13 2.42 19.29
CA ALA A 127 6.06 0.96 19.43
C ALA A 127 4.72 0.55 20.05
N GLY A 128 4.07 -0.49 19.47
CA GLY A 128 2.71 -0.88 19.87
C GLY A 128 1.60 -0.07 19.18
N ASP A 129 1.96 0.97 18.38
CA ASP A 129 1.06 1.76 17.55
C ASP A 129 0.11 2.73 18.30
N ALA A 130 -0.17 2.52 19.57
CA ALA A 130 -1.12 3.30 20.34
C ALA A 130 -0.49 4.55 20.97
N MET A 131 -1.13 5.72 20.76
CA MET A 131 -0.55 7.04 21.08
C MET A 131 -1.02 7.66 22.40
N VAL A 132 -2.16 7.23 22.95
CA VAL A 132 -2.84 7.94 24.03
C VAL A 132 -2.95 7.07 25.28
N TYR A 133 -2.35 7.51 26.37
CA TYR A 133 -2.51 6.89 27.68
C TYR A 133 -3.71 7.49 28.40
N ILE A 134 -4.61 6.66 28.88
CA ILE A 134 -5.80 7.07 29.61
C ILE A 134 -5.68 6.57 31.07
N PRO A 135 -5.81 7.45 32.07
CA PRO A 135 -5.79 7.01 33.47
C PRO A 135 -6.79 5.89 33.75
N GLY A 136 -6.32 4.81 34.36
CA GLY A 136 -7.14 3.63 34.64
C GLY A 136 -7.20 2.57 33.54
N LEU A 137 -6.61 2.80 32.36
CA LEU A 137 -6.35 1.76 31.38
C LEU A 137 -4.93 1.23 31.49
N GLU A 138 -4.78 -0.07 31.40
CA GLU A 138 -3.48 -0.75 31.47
C GLU A 138 -2.62 -0.46 30.24
N THR A 139 -3.25 -0.34 29.05
CA THR A 139 -2.58 -0.13 27.76
C THR A 139 -3.10 1.12 27.05
N PRO A 140 -2.27 1.80 26.23
CA PRO A 140 -2.68 2.97 25.47
C PRO A 140 -3.66 2.61 24.35
N VAL A 141 -4.32 3.64 23.79
CA VAL A 141 -5.30 3.56 22.68
C VAL A 141 -4.93 4.53 21.56
N ALA A 142 -5.73 4.56 20.49
CA ALA A 142 -5.59 5.42 19.32
C ALA A 142 -4.35 5.08 18.44
N PRO A 143 -4.53 4.24 17.39
CA PRO A 143 -3.44 3.82 16.51
C PRO A 143 -2.90 4.97 15.66
N GLY A 144 -1.58 5.16 15.69
CA GLY A 144 -0.87 6.25 15.01
C GLY A 144 -0.40 5.92 13.60
N SER A 145 -0.10 4.66 13.31
CA SER A 145 0.45 4.24 12.02
C SER A 145 -0.49 4.54 10.84
N THR A 146 -1.81 4.49 11.06
CA THR A 146 -2.79 4.84 10.04
C THR A 146 -2.71 6.33 9.67
N LEU A 147 -2.63 7.22 10.64
CA LEU A 147 -2.51 8.66 10.42
C LEU A 147 -1.22 9.01 9.69
N GLY A 148 -0.08 8.54 10.20
CA GLY A 148 1.22 8.74 9.57
C GLY A 148 1.28 8.14 8.16
N GLY A 149 0.76 6.94 7.98
CA GLY A 149 0.72 6.29 6.68
C GLY A 149 -0.13 7.03 5.65
N VAL A 150 -1.33 7.50 6.02
CA VAL A 150 -2.19 8.31 5.14
C VAL A 150 -1.53 9.64 4.78
N LEU A 151 -0.87 10.30 5.73
CA LEU A 151 -0.09 11.51 5.47
C LEU A 151 1.02 11.24 4.45
N ILE A 152 1.82 10.20 4.64
CA ILE A 152 2.93 9.85 3.75
C ILE A 152 2.44 9.56 2.33
N VAL A 153 1.39 8.74 2.14
CA VAL A 153 0.90 8.44 0.79
C VAL A 153 0.35 9.67 0.08
N ASN A 154 -0.24 10.63 0.79
CA ASN A 154 -0.66 11.91 0.21
C ASN A 154 0.53 12.81 -0.13
N CYS A 155 1.59 12.83 0.67
CA CYS A 155 2.84 13.52 0.32
C CYS A 155 3.49 12.91 -0.93
N ILE A 156 3.51 11.57 -1.04
CA ILE A 156 4.00 10.87 -2.24
C ILE A 156 3.19 11.29 -3.48
N LYS A 157 1.86 11.31 -3.38
CA LYS A 157 1.00 11.76 -4.50
C LYS A 157 1.31 13.21 -4.91
N ALA A 158 1.41 14.11 -3.96
CA ALA A 158 1.68 15.52 -4.23
C ALA A 158 3.04 15.70 -4.92
N GLU A 159 4.08 15.03 -4.42
CA GLU A 159 5.43 15.13 -4.99
C GLU A 159 5.53 14.49 -6.38
N LEU A 160 4.88 13.33 -6.60
CA LEU A 160 4.81 12.72 -7.92
C LEU A 160 4.07 13.62 -8.92
N ALA A 161 2.97 14.25 -8.50
CA ALA A 161 2.24 15.19 -9.35
C ALA A 161 3.12 16.38 -9.75
N ARG A 162 3.88 16.94 -8.82
CA ARG A 162 4.84 18.01 -9.08
C ARG A 162 5.89 17.58 -10.10
N ILE A 163 6.60 16.47 -9.83
CA ILE A 163 7.69 15.97 -10.68
C ILE A 163 7.20 15.66 -12.10
N LEU A 164 6.07 14.96 -12.23
CA LEU A 164 5.54 14.59 -13.54
C LEU A 164 5.05 15.81 -14.32
N THR A 165 4.46 16.79 -13.66
CA THR A 165 4.03 18.03 -14.31
C THR A 165 5.23 18.84 -14.81
N GLU A 166 6.28 18.98 -14.00
CA GLU A 166 7.54 19.64 -14.40
C GLU A 166 8.25 18.92 -15.55
N ALA A 167 8.10 17.60 -15.63
CA ALA A 167 8.61 16.79 -16.75
C ALA A 167 7.73 16.84 -18.02
N GLY A 168 6.66 17.63 -18.03
CA GLY A 168 5.76 17.75 -19.18
C GLY A 168 4.68 16.68 -19.28
N HIS A 169 4.45 15.93 -18.19
CA HIS A 169 3.44 14.86 -18.09
C HIS A 169 2.37 15.20 -17.03
N PRO A 170 1.54 16.24 -17.24
CA PRO A 170 0.53 16.64 -16.27
C PRO A 170 -0.51 15.53 -16.07
N LEU A 171 -0.90 15.31 -14.82
CA LEU A 171 -1.80 14.24 -14.41
C LEU A 171 -3.27 14.64 -14.53
N LYS A 172 -4.14 13.66 -14.77
CA LYS A 172 -5.60 13.82 -14.69
C LYS A 172 -6.03 13.68 -13.24
N VAL A 173 -6.18 14.78 -12.55
CA VAL A 173 -6.62 14.80 -11.14
C VAL A 173 -8.13 14.85 -11.08
N LEU A 174 -8.75 13.90 -10.37
CA LEU A 174 -10.19 13.94 -10.10
C LEU A 174 -10.49 15.16 -9.24
N THR A 175 -11.35 16.02 -9.75
CA THR A 175 -11.63 17.32 -9.13
C THR A 175 -13.14 17.49 -8.91
N ALA A 176 -13.50 18.00 -7.74
CA ALA A 176 -14.89 18.21 -7.38
C ALA A 176 -15.54 19.34 -8.21
N SER A 177 -16.83 19.19 -8.49
CA SER A 177 -17.60 20.14 -9.30
C SER A 177 -17.66 21.56 -8.74
N CYS A 178 -17.51 21.71 -7.43
CA CYS A 178 -17.44 23.05 -6.79
C CYS A 178 -16.22 23.87 -7.20
N LEU A 179 -15.16 23.23 -7.73
CA LEU A 179 -13.94 23.90 -8.20
C LEU A 179 -13.91 24.13 -9.71
N VAL A 180 -14.46 23.21 -10.50
CA VAL A 180 -14.29 23.22 -11.97
C VAL A 180 -15.60 23.16 -12.75
N GLY A 181 -16.75 23.14 -12.07
CA GLY A 181 -18.07 22.96 -12.68
C GLY A 181 -18.39 21.47 -12.94
N SER A 182 -19.68 21.16 -13.14
CA SER A 182 -20.16 19.77 -13.22
C SER A 182 -19.66 19.06 -14.48
N GLU A 183 -19.67 19.71 -15.63
CA GLU A 183 -19.24 19.13 -16.90
C GLU A 183 -17.77 18.69 -16.83
N LYS A 184 -16.88 19.60 -16.42
CA LYS A 184 -15.45 19.31 -16.30
C LYS A 184 -15.15 18.28 -15.20
N ALA A 185 -15.88 18.32 -14.11
CA ALA A 185 -15.73 17.31 -13.05
C ALA A 185 -16.09 15.91 -13.54
N THR A 186 -17.16 15.77 -14.33
CA THR A 186 -17.57 14.51 -14.95
C THR A 186 -16.52 14.02 -15.96
N GLU A 187 -16.04 14.89 -16.85
CA GLU A 187 -14.98 14.53 -17.81
C GLU A 187 -13.72 14.00 -17.10
N LEU A 188 -13.25 14.69 -16.06
CA LEU A 188 -12.08 14.27 -15.29
C LEU A 188 -12.32 12.93 -14.59
N PHE A 189 -13.51 12.74 -14.02
CA PHE A 189 -13.89 11.49 -13.36
C PHE A 189 -13.86 10.31 -14.33
N GLU A 190 -14.62 10.39 -15.42
CA GLU A 190 -14.71 9.30 -16.40
C GLU A 190 -13.34 8.98 -17.02
N SER A 191 -12.60 10.01 -17.46
CA SER A 191 -11.30 9.80 -18.10
C SER A 191 -10.24 9.23 -17.14
N ALA A 192 -10.32 9.54 -15.85
CA ALA A 192 -9.41 8.99 -14.85
C ALA A 192 -9.71 7.52 -14.56
N TYR A 193 -11.01 7.15 -14.46
CA TYR A 193 -11.40 5.75 -14.27
C TYR A 193 -11.15 4.89 -15.50
N ASP A 194 -11.33 5.41 -16.70
CA ASP A 194 -10.95 4.73 -17.95
C ASP A 194 -9.44 4.43 -17.97
N GLU A 195 -8.61 5.40 -17.63
CA GLU A 195 -7.16 5.19 -17.50
C GLU A 195 -6.82 4.16 -16.42
N HIS A 196 -7.47 4.24 -15.26
CA HIS A 196 -7.26 3.27 -14.19
C HIS A 196 -7.62 1.85 -14.63
N ALA A 197 -8.75 1.66 -15.31
CA ALA A 197 -9.16 0.37 -15.84
C ALA A 197 -8.14 -0.19 -16.86
N GLN A 198 -7.61 0.64 -17.75
CA GLN A 198 -6.56 0.24 -18.71
C GLN A 198 -5.27 -0.19 -18.00
N ARG A 199 -4.87 0.52 -16.93
CA ARG A 199 -3.69 0.16 -16.13
C ARG A 199 -3.89 -1.17 -15.40
N LEU A 200 -5.07 -1.40 -14.82
CA LEU A 200 -5.41 -2.68 -14.20
C LEU A 200 -5.42 -3.82 -15.23
N ALA A 201 -5.96 -3.61 -16.44
CA ALA A 201 -5.92 -4.62 -17.49
C ALA A 201 -4.48 -5.05 -17.82
N LYS A 202 -3.53 -4.11 -17.91
CA LYS A 202 -2.11 -4.42 -18.11
C LYS A 202 -1.49 -5.19 -16.94
N LEU A 203 -1.89 -4.86 -15.71
CA LEU A 203 -1.40 -5.54 -14.51
C LEU A 203 -1.79 -7.04 -14.50
N TYR A 204 -2.96 -7.38 -15.07
CA TYR A 204 -3.44 -8.76 -15.20
C TYR A 204 -3.11 -9.41 -16.55
N GLU A 205 -2.52 -8.69 -17.47
CA GLU A 205 -2.14 -9.23 -18.78
C GLU A 205 -1.14 -10.37 -18.61
N ASN A 206 -1.40 -11.49 -19.27
CA ASN A 206 -0.59 -12.72 -19.15
C ASN A 206 -0.58 -13.38 -17.75
N ALA A 207 -1.52 -13.04 -16.88
CA ALA A 207 -1.72 -13.78 -15.63
C ALA A 207 -1.91 -15.28 -15.94
N GLY A 208 -1.17 -16.14 -15.24
CA GLY A 208 -1.24 -17.60 -15.41
C GLY A 208 -0.52 -18.18 -16.62
N LYS A 209 0.11 -17.38 -17.47
CA LYS A 209 0.90 -17.86 -18.63
C LYS A 209 2.38 -18.15 -18.32
N LYS A 210 2.73 -18.23 -17.03
CA LYS A 210 4.11 -18.50 -16.57
C LYS A 210 4.25 -19.90 -16.02
#